data_908647a3a79151e4d60559b46c56a0a8
#
_entry.id   908647a3a79151e4d60559b46c56a0a8
#
_cell.length_a   1.000
_cell.length_b   1.000
_cell.length_c   1.000
_cell.angle_alpha   90.00
_cell.angle_beta   90.00
_cell.angle_gamma   90.00
#
_symmetry.space_group_name_H-M   'P 1'
#
loop_
_entity.id
_entity.type
_entity.pdbx_description
1 polymer ?
#
loop_
_entity_poly.entity_id
_entity_poly.type
_entity_poly.pdbx_seq_one_letter_code
_entity_poly.pdbx_strand_id
1 'polypeptide(L)'
;MKKFYNGPWVLILPTIIILVCIVFLPLVISLWTSFTPYKLLRPDTIYKFIGLRNYQRIFNDLDFWVAFGRTVLFLAIALNVELVIGLGIALLINKITIGQRLLRTLIMFPMMFSPILVGFQWKYIFNDNIGLLNNFLYLFGY
;
A
#
# COMPACT_ATOMS: atom_id res chain seq x y z
N MET A 1 -41.89 23.22 20.68
CA MET A 1 -41.30 21.99 20.11
C MET A 1 -40.00 22.36 19.39
N LYS A 2 -38.86 22.18 20.07
CA LYS A 2 -37.52 22.41 19.44
C LYS A 2 -37.28 21.31 18.42
N LYS A 3 -37.27 21.65 17.12
CA LYS A 3 -36.75 20.80 16.07
C LYS A 3 -35.29 20.50 16.41
N PHE A 4 -35.01 19.30 16.85
CA PHE A 4 -33.67 18.75 16.81
C PHE A 4 -33.29 18.70 15.33
N TYR A 5 -32.69 19.75 14.83
CA TYR A 5 -31.91 19.72 13.60
C TYR A 5 -30.72 18.80 13.92
N ASN A 6 -30.92 17.54 13.64
CA ASN A 6 -29.83 16.60 13.51
C ASN A 6 -29.01 17.11 12.33
N GLY A 7 -27.96 17.85 12.64
CA GLY A 7 -27.10 18.46 11.65
C GLY A 7 -26.53 17.40 10.68
N PRO A 8 -25.75 17.79 9.69
CA PRO A 8 -25.18 16.88 8.67
C PRO A 8 -24.45 15.67 9.26
N TRP A 9 -24.09 15.73 10.53
CA TRP A 9 -23.49 14.64 11.29
C TRP A 9 -24.31 13.35 11.37
N VAL A 10 -25.64 13.44 11.41
CA VAL A 10 -26.51 12.25 11.48
C VAL A 10 -26.49 11.47 10.17
N LEU A 11 -26.31 12.16 9.04
CA LEU A 11 -26.16 11.51 7.74
C LEU A 11 -24.79 10.85 7.57
N ILE A 12 -23.76 11.40 8.22
CA ILE A 12 -22.38 10.90 8.15
C ILE A 12 -22.13 9.81 9.21
N LEU A 13 -22.87 9.83 10.31
CA LEU A 13 -22.68 8.94 11.45
C LEU A 13 -22.66 7.44 11.07
N PRO A 14 -23.57 6.89 10.23
CA PRO A 14 -23.53 5.50 9.84
C PRO A 14 -22.24 5.14 9.12
N THR A 15 -21.77 6.02 8.23
CA THR A 15 -20.51 5.82 7.49
C THR A 15 -19.31 5.84 8.42
N ILE A 16 -19.29 6.78 9.38
CA ILE A 16 -18.22 6.85 10.38
C ILE A 16 -18.20 5.58 11.23
N ILE A 17 -19.35 5.10 11.69
CA ILE A 17 -19.43 3.87 12.51
C ILE A 17 -18.86 2.69 11.72
N ILE A 18 -19.29 2.52 10.47
CA ILE A 18 -18.79 1.43 9.60
C ILE A 18 -17.28 1.54 9.40
N LEU A 19 -16.77 2.73 9.07
CA LEU A 19 -15.34 2.98 8.91
C LEU A 19 -14.56 2.68 10.19
N VAL A 20 -15.04 3.14 11.33
CA VAL A 20 -14.42 2.88 12.63
C VAL A 20 -14.41 1.38 12.91
N CYS A 21 -15.51 0.67 12.72
CA CYS A 21 -15.55 -0.77 12.92
C CYS A 21 -14.60 -1.53 11.99
N ILE A 22 -14.55 -1.19 10.70
CA ILE A 22 -13.72 -1.89 9.73
C ILE A 22 -12.23 -1.61 9.94
N VAL A 23 -11.86 -0.41 10.37
CA VAL A 23 -10.45 -0.01 10.53
C VAL A 23 -9.97 -0.27 11.96
N PHE A 24 -10.68 0.23 12.97
CA PHE A 24 -10.20 0.15 14.35
C PHE A 24 -10.34 -1.22 14.99
N LEU A 25 -11.37 -1.98 14.64
CA LEU A 25 -11.57 -3.30 15.24
C LEU A 25 -10.42 -4.26 14.89
N PRO A 26 -9.98 -4.41 13.61
CA PRO A 26 -8.79 -5.20 13.29
C PRO A 26 -7.50 -4.65 13.92
N LEU A 27 -7.37 -3.32 14.06
CA LEU A 27 -6.20 -2.72 14.71
C LEU A 27 -6.13 -3.08 16.20
N VAL A 28 -7.24 -3.01 16.91
CA VAL A 28 -7.32 -3.41 18.33
C VAL A 28 -7.00 -4.90 18.49
N ILE A 29 -7.54 -5.75 17.61
CA ILE A 29 -7.24 -7.19 17.61
C ILE A 29 -5.75 -7.42 17.32
N SER A 30 -5.18 -6.74 16.35
CA SER A 30 -3.75 -6.83 16.02
C SER A 30 -2.87 -6.36 17.17
N LEU A 31 -3.26 -5.26 17.83
CA LEU A 31 -2.56 -4.77 19.01
C LEU A 31 -2.61 -5.79 20.14
N TRP A 32 -3.76 -6.37 20.43
CA TRP A 32 -3.90 -7.43 21.44
C TRP A 32 -3.06 -8.65 21.09
N THR A 33 -3.17 -9.15 19.86
CA THR A 33 -2.42 -10.33 19.42
C THR A 33 -0.91 -10.10 19.43
N SER A 34 -0.42 -8.86 19.30
CA SER A 34 1.00 -8.55 19.40
C SER A 34 1.61 -8.86 20.78
N PHE A 35 0.78 -8.84 21.85
CA PHE A 35 1.17 -9.20 23.20
C PHE A 35 0.92 -10.68 23.54
N THR A 36 0.51 -11.48 22.57
CA THR A 36 0.19 -12.90 22.75
C THR A 36 1.04 -13.79 21.85
N PRO A 37 1.24 -15.08 22.15
CA PRO A 37 1.94 -16.01 21.28
C PRO A 37 0.99 -16.55 20.19
N TYR A 38 0.07 -15.70 19.68
CA TYR A 38 -0.98 -16.11 18.75
C TYR A 38 -0.42 -16.80 17.51
N LYS A 39 -1.03 -17.95 17.18
CA LYS A 39 -0.76 -18.70 15.96
C LYS A 39 -2.09 -19.06 15.31
N LEU A 40 -2.24 -18.84 14.01
CA LEU A 40 -3.46 -19.16 13.26
C LEU A 40 -3.89 -20.63 13.43
N LEU A 41 -2.93 -21.55 13.52
CA LEU A 41 -3.18 -22.99 13.72
C LEU A 41 -3.57 -23.37 15.16
N ARG A 42 -3.40 -22.44 16.12
CA ARG A 42 -3.72 -22.64 17.54
C ARG A 42 -4.37 -21.38 18.11
N PRO A 43 -5.64 -21.14 17.81
CA PRO A 43 -6.34 -19.91 18.21
C PRO A 43 -6.47 -19.78 19.73
N ASP A 44 -6.42 -20.86 20.50
CA ASP A 44 -6.41 -20.88 21.97
C ASP A 44 -5.23 -20.08 22.58
N THR A 45 -4.17 -19.87 21.80
CA THR A 45 -2.99 -19.11 22.25
C THR A 45 -3.26 -17.58 22.40
N ILE A 46 -4.34 -17.06 21.84
CA ILE A 46 -4.71 -15.62 21.94
C ILE A 46 -4.98 -15.17 23.39
N TYR A 47 -5.35 -16.11 24.26
CA TYR A 47 -5.65 -15.81 25.68
C TYR A 47 -4.42 -15.78 26.56
N LYS A 48 -3.24 -16.17 26.05
CA LYS A 48 -1.98 -16.17 26.81
C LYS A 48 -1.27 -14.84 26.62
N PHE A 49 -1.20 -14.03 27.67
CA PHE A 49 -0.43 -12.81 27.66
C PHE A 49 1.06 -13.08 27.87
N ILE A 50 1.92 -12.65 26.96
CA ILE A 50 3.39 -12.79 27.02
C ILE A 50 4.13 -11.45 27.10
N GLY A 51 3.40 -10.36 27.29
CA GLY A 51 3.99 -9.02 27.35
C GLY A 51 4.74 -8.66 26.06
N LEU A 52 5.91 -8.06 26.19
CA LEU A 52 6.72 -7.53 25.09
C LEU A 52 7.65 -8.57 24.44
N ARG A 53 7.48 -9.85 24.70
CA ARG A 53 8.40 -10.89 24.21
C ARG A 53 8.47 -10.96 22.68
N ASN A 54 7.37 -10.71 21.99
CA ASN A 54 7.37 -10.63 20.53
C ASN A 54 8.20 -9.46 20.02
N TYR A 55 8.12 -8.32 20.67
CA TYR A 55 8.91 -7.14 20.33
C TYR A 55 10.40 -7.36 20.59
N GLN A 56 10.77 -7.95 21.75
CA GLN A 56 12.15 -8.30 22.03
C GLN A 56 12.73 -9.23 20.96
N ARG A 57 11.94 -10.19 20.46
CA ARG A 57 12.38 -11.09 19.38
C ARG A 57 12.64 -10.30 18.09
N ILE A 58 11.73 -9.39 17.70
CA ILE A 58 11.87 -8.56 16.50
C ILE A 58 13.12 -7.67 16.61
N PHE A 59 13.35 -7.03 17.76
CA PHE A 59 14.50 -6.16 17.94
C PHE A 59 15.85 -6.90 17.88
N ASN A 60 15.87 -8.20 18.22
CA ASN A 60 17.05 -9.03 18.15
C ASN A 60 17.18 -9.81 16.83
N ASP A 61 16.26 -9.63 15.90
CA ASP A 61 16.24 -10.30 14.62
C ASP A 61 16.95 -9.46 13.55
N LEU A 62 18.11 -9.92 13.10
CA LEU A 62 18.91 -9.24 12.06
C LEU A 62 18.17 -9.22 10.71
N ASP A 63 17.45 -10.28 10.38
CA ASP A 63 16.72 -10.35 9.11
C ASP A 63 15.62 -9.30 9.06
N PHE A 64 14.97 -9.05 10.21
CA PHE A 64 14.01 -7.94 10.33
C PHE A 64 14.65 -6.59 10.01
N TRP A 65 15.82 -6.29 10.60
CA TRP A 65 16.48 -5.00 10.39
C TRP A 65 17.00 -4.83 8.96
N VAL A 66 17.51 -5.90 8.36
CA VAL A 66 17.91 -5.89 6.95
C VAL A 66 16.71 -5.64 6.04
N ALA A 67 15.60 -6.35 6.27
CA ALA A 67 14.37 -6.15 5.49
C ALA A 67 13.79 -4.74 5.69
N PHE A 68 13.78 -4.23 6.93
CA PHE A 68 13.34 -2.88 7.25
C PHE A 68 14.20 -1.82 6.55
N GLY A 69 15.54 -1.96 6.62
CA GLY A 69 16.46 -1.04 5.95
C GLY A 69 16.27 -1.01 4.43
N ARG A 70 16.09 -2.18 3.80
CA ARG A 70 15.79 -2.28 2.36
C ARG A 70 14.46 -1.61 2.03
N THR A 71 13.44 -1.79 2.86
CA THR A 71 12.12 -1.17 2.65
C THR A 71 12.23 0.35 2.75
N VAL A 72 12.90 0.88 3.77
CA VAL A 72 13.11 2.33 3.93
C VAL A 72 13.89 2.92 2.76
N LEU A 73 14.97 2.26 2.34
CA LEU A 73 15.77 2.70 1.19
C LEU A 73 14.93 2.71 -0.09
N PHE A 74 14.18 1.63 -0.34
CA PHE A 74 13.30 1.54 -1.50
C PHE A 74 12.25 2.65 -1.50
N LEU A 75 11.58 2.87 -0.37
CA LEU A 75 10.59 3.94 -0.22
C LEU A 75 11.21 5.33 -0.43
N ALA A 76 12.39 5.56 0.16
CA ALA A 76 13.08 6.84 -0.01
C ALA A 76 13.39 7.13 -1.48
N ILE A 77 13.88 6.14 -2.23
CA ILE A 77 14.18 6.31 -3.65
C ILE A 77 12.88 6.44 -4.46
N ALA A 78 11.94 5.51 -4.29
CA ALA A 78 10.70 5.46 -5.06
C ALA A 78 9.87 6.74 -4.91
N LEU A 79 9.62 7.18 -3.67
CA LEU A 79 8.83 8.38 -3.39
C LEU A 79 9.44 9.65 -3.98
N ASN A 80 10.78 9.80 -3.91
CA ASN A 80 11.43 10.98 -4.50
C ASN A 80 11.35 10.94 -6.04
N VAL A 81 11.56 9.79 -6.65
CA VAL A 81 11.44 9.63 -8.12
C VAL A 81 10.00 9.89 -8.56
N GLU A 82 9.02 9.30 -7.89
CA GLU A 82 7.60 9.50 -8.17
C GLU A 82 7.20 10.98 -8.02
N LEU A 83 7.66 11.63 -6.95
CA LEU A 83 7.40 13.06 -6.72
C LEU A 83 7.96 13.92 -7.84
N VAL A 84 9.22 13.72 -8.22
CA VAL A 84 9.88 14.53 -9.27
C VAL A 84 9.19 14.31 -10.62
N ILE A 85 8.92 13.06 -10.99
CA ILE A 85 8.25 12.73 -12.25
C ILE A 85 6.82 13.27 -12.25
N GLY A 86 6.06 13.00 -11.17
CA GLY A 86 4.67 13.43 -11.04
C GLY A 86 4.54 14.95 -11.07
N LEU A 87 5.41 15.67 -10.35
CA LEU A 87 5.45 17.13 -10.37
C LEU A 87 5.82 17.66 -11.76
N GLY A 88 6.83 17.06 -12.40
CA GLY A 88 7.23 17.41 -13.76
C GLY A 88 6.08 17.29 -14.75
N ILE A 89 5.38 16.13 -14.74
CA ILE A 89 4.22 15.89 -15.58
C ILE A 89 3.08 16.89 -15.27
N ALA A 90 2.80 17.15 -13.99
CA ALA A 90 1.76 18.08 -13.58
C ALA A 90 2.04 19.51 -14.09
N LEU A 91 3.28 19.97 -13.97
CA LEU A 91 3.69 21.28 -14.47
C LEU A 91 3.62 21.38 -16.00
N LEU A 92 4.01 20.31 -16.72
CA LEU A 92 3.90 20.26 -18.18
C LEU A 92 2.42 20.35 -18.62
N ILE A 93 1.54 19.55 -18.01
CA ILE A 93 0.12 19.55 -18.35
C ILE A 93 -0.52 20.91 -18.03
N ASN A 94 -0.09 21.57 -16.97
CA ASN A 94 -0.63 22.88 -16.60
C ASN A 94 -0.33 23.97 -17.66
N LYS A 95 0.74 23.81 -18.44
CA LYS A 95 1.09 24.72 -19.55
C LYS A 95 0.31 24.45 -20.84
N ILE A 96 -0.29 23.27 -20.98
CA ILE A 96 -1.02 22.88 -22.19
C ILE A 96 -2.45 23.40 -22.11
N THR A 97 -2.83 24.22 -23.07
CA THR A 97 -4.19 24.77 -23.16
C THR A 97 -5.13 23.91 -24.01
N ILE A 98 -4.61 23.31 -25.10
CA ILE A 98 -5.38 22.49 -26.04
C ILE A 98 -5.15 21.00 -25.71
N GLY A 99 -6.24 20.25 -25.50
CA GLY A 99 -6.16 18.81 -25.21
C GLY A 99 -5.80 18.44 -23.77
N GLN A 100 -5.71 19.42 -22.86
CA GLN A 100 -5.38 19.16 -21.43
C GLN A 100 -6.31 18.13 -20.79
N ARG A 101 -7.59 18.16 -21.13
CA ARG A 101 -8.59 17.23 -20.61
C ARG A 101 -8.29 15.77 -21.04
N LEU A 102 -7.95 15.58 -22.31
CA LEU A 102 -7.59 14.28 -22.86
C LEU A 102 -6.30 13.73 -22.20
N LEU A 103 -5.28 14.57 -22.07
CA LEU A 103 -4.02 14.19 -21.41
C LEU A 103 -4.23 13.78 -19.96
N ARG A 104 -5.05 14.51 -19.20
CA ARG A 104 -5.40 14.12 -17.82
C ARG A 104 -6.08 12.75 -17.78
N THR A 105 -7.03 12.50 -18.68
CA THR A 105 -7.72 11.21 -18.74
C THR A 105 -6.74 10.06 -19.07
N LEU A 106 -5.84 10.27 -20.03
CA LEU A 106 -4.83 9.26 -20.40
C LEU A 106 -3.87 8.94 -19.25
N ILE A 107 -3.45 9.94 -18.46
CA ILE A 107 -2.56 9.73 -17.31
C ILE A 107 -3.30 9.06 -16.14
N MET A 108 -4.59 9.30 -15.99
CA MET A 108 -5.40 8.60 -14.99
C MET A 108 -5.77 7.17 -15.38
N PHE A 109 -5.70 6.83 -16.68
CA PHE A 109 -6.08 5.51 -17.18
C PHE A 109 -5.31 4.35 -16.52
N PRO A 110 -3.98 4.42 -16.31
CA PRO A 110 -3.25 3.35 -15.59
C PRO A 110 -3.72 3.12 -14.17
N MET A 111 -4.28 4.11 -13.48
CA MET A 111 -4.81 3.95 -12.11
C MET A 111 -6.07 3.06 -12.05
N MET A 112 -6.72 2.82 -13.20
CA MET A 112 -7.89 1.94 -13.29
C MET A 112 -7.50 0.46 -13.31
N PHE A 113 -6.23 0.14 -13.55
CA PHE A 113 -5.77 -1.24 -13.50
C PHE A 113 -5.57 -1.71 -12.06
N SER A 114 -5.93 -2.97 -11.81
CA SER A 114 -5.65 -3.59 -10.52
C SER A 114 -4.13 -3.63 -10.26
N PRO A 115 -3.65 -3.19 -9.08
CA PRO A 115 -2.23 -3.26 -8.74
C PRO A 115 -1.65 -4.67 -8.84
N ILE A 116 -2.47 -5.70 -8.57
CA ILE A 116 -2.07 -7.10 -8.69
C ILE A 116 -1.75 -7.46 -10.15
N LEU A 117 -2.62 -7.06 -11.10
CA LEU A 117 -2.38 -7.29 -12.52
C LEU A 117 -1.11 -6.59 -13.00
N VAL A 118 -0.91 -5.34 -12.59
CA VAL A 118 0.31 -4.58 -12.91
C VAL A 118 1.55 -5.30 -12.37
N GLY A 119 1.50 -5.77 -11.12
CA GLY A 119 2.58 -6.54 -10.52
C GLY A 119 2.89 -7.84 -11.28
N PHE A 120 1.88 -8.59 -11.73
CA PHE A 120 2.07 -9.78 -12.55
C PHE A 120 2.65 -9.46 -13.93
N GLN A 121 2.22 -8.37 -14.56
CA GLN A 121 2.78 -7.94 -15.85
C GLN A 121 4.27 -7.61 -15.72
N TRP A 122 4.66 -6.85 -14.72
CA TRP A 122 6.07 -6.54 -14.46
C TRP A 122 6.88 -7.81 -14.16
N LYS A 123 6.36 -8.70 -13.32
CA LYS A 123 7.00 -10.00 -13.04
C LYS A 123 7.19 -10.83 -14.29
N TYR A 124 6.25 -10.80 -15.24
CA TYR A 124 6.37 -11.49 -16.52
C TYR A 124 7.41 -10.82 -17.44
N ILE A 125 7.41 -9.50 -17.53
CA ILE A 125 8.35 -8.73 -18.36
C ILE A 125 9.80 -8.98 -17.93
N PHE A 126 10.05 -9.02 -16.61
CA PHE A 126 11.38 -9.24 -16.02
C PHE A 126 11.69 -10.71 -15.69
N ASN A 127 10.94 -11.66 -16.24
CA ASN A 127 11.21 -13.07 -15.98
C ASN A 127 12.49 -13.52 -16.71
N ASP A 128 13.37 -14.23 -15.98
CA ASP A 128 14.69 -14.63 -16.49
C ASP A 128 14.61 -15.60 -17.69
N ASN A 129 13.58 -16.46 -17.75
CA ASN A 129 13.48 -17.52 -18.76
C ASN A 129 12.60 -17.15 -19.96
N ILE A 130 11.48 -16.46 -19.71
CA ILE A 130 10.44 -16.19 -20.72
C ILE A 130 10.11 -14.70 -20.85
N GLY A 131 10.86 -13.84 -20.13
CA GLY A 131 10.59 -12.41 -20.07
C GLY A 131 10.78 -11.71 -21.41
N LEU A 132 9.88 -10.77 -21.68
CA LEU A 132 9.96 -9.95 -22.90
C LEU A 132 11.28 -9.18 -22.98
N LEU A 133 11.77 -8.71 -21.81
CA LEU A 133 13.02 -7.96 -21.74
C LEU A 133 14.23 -8.83 -22.14
N ASN A 134 14.32 -10.04 -21.62
CA ASN A 134 15.39 -10.98 -21.95
C ASN A 134 15.33 -11.39 -23.41
N ASN A 135 14.15 -11.73 -23.93
CA ASN A 135 14.00 -12.05 -25.36
C ASN A 135 14.39 -10.87 -26.26
N PHE A 136 14.10 -9.64 -25.83
CA PHE A 136 14.53 -8.44 -26.55
C PHE A 136 16.05 -8.27 -26.51
N LEU A 137 16.69 -8.49 -25.35
CA LEU A 137 18.15 -8.43 -25.22
C LEU A 137 18.87 -9.51 -26.03
N TYR A 138 18.32 -10.72 -26.12
CA TYR A 138 18.83 -11.78 -26.97
C TYR A 138 18.91 -11.39 -28.47
N LEU A 139 17.97 -10.54 -28.95
CA LEU A 139 18.04 -10.03 -30.32
C LEU A 139 19.25 -9.12 -30.56
N PHE A 140 19.82 -8.56 -29.52
CA PHE A 140 21.03 -7.71 -29.57
C PHE A 140 22.32 -8.45 -29.16
N GLY A 141 22.25 -9.79 -28.98
CA GLY A 141 23.43 -10.63 -28.71
C GLY A 141 23.88 -10.67 -27.25
N TYR A 142 22.99 -10.33 -26.30
CA TYR A 142 23.25 -10.44 -24.87
C TYR A 142 22.63 -11.69 -24.30
#